data_ec48c68f0d0f6c59c1c24e244936cc50
#
_entry.id   ec48c68f0d0f6c59c1c24e244936cc50
#
_cell.length_a   1.000
_cell.length_b   1.000
_cell.length_c   1.000
_cell.angle_alpha   90.00
_cell.angle_beta   90.00
_cell.angle_gamma   90.00
#
_symmetry.space_group_name_H-M   'P 1'
#
loop_
_entity.id
_entity.type
_entity.pdbx_description
1 polymer ?
#
loop_
_entity_poly.entity_id
_entity_poly.type
_entity_poly.pdbx_seq_one_letter_code
_entity_poly.pdbx_strand_id
1 'polypeptide(L)'
;KTNTGATAYMGFLNAIAGNPEVLTEKHLENTNLIKDLTDLFKGVERVSGDETFLKEMFLNNDEYEAVIADEASLININTMLKNKKKEELYLIYPIDGVAINDSAFGFIDNKSNKKETFLKLQNYLLSDKFQGTLKEKGRRTWYGGTNDKVNEKVFNPDWGIDTKKYLNVTKFPSKKVMTEAINLYIESLRKPTHTVFCLDYSGSMNGTGIKELTSAMKYILDYNEASIDKLQFSKNDKITIILFSSKINGIY
;
A
#
# COMPACT_ATOMS: atom_id res chain seq x y z
N LYS A 1 1.15 4.56 2.93
CA LYS A 1 1.33 3.30 3.68
C LYS A 1 0.07 2.46 3.51
N THR A 2 -0.11 1.83 2.34
CA THR A 2 -1.23 0.95 2.03
C THR A 2 -0.82 -0.51 2.21
N ASN A 3 -1.78 -1.42 2.40
CA ASN A 3 -1.52 -2.86 2.37
C ASN A 3 -0.86 -3.27 1.05
N THR A 4 -1.32 -2.74 -0.08
CA THR A 4 -0.77 -3.02 -1.42
C THR A 4 0.72 -2.67 -1.50
N GLY A 5 1.13 -1.50 -0.99
CA GLY A 5 2.55 -1.12 -0.96
C GLY A 5 3.40 -2.02 -0.06
N ALA A 6 2.89 -2.39 1.11
CA ALA A 6 3.58 -3.30 2.02
C ALA A 6 3.71 -4.71 1.42
N THR A 7 2.66 -5.23 0.79
CA THR A 7 2.69 -6.56 0.14
C THR A 7 3.61 -6.59 -1.07
N ALA A 8 3.63 -5.53 -1.89
CA ALA A 8 4.57 -5.40 -3.00
C ALA A 8 6.03 -5.41 -2.51
N TYR A 9 6.33 -4.64 -1.46
CA TYR A 9 7.65 -4.62 -0.85
C TYR A 9 8.07 -6.00 -0.33
N MET A 10 7.16 -6.71 0.37
CA MET A 10 7.44 -8.08 0.83
C MET A 10 7.68 -9.04 -0.34
N GLY A 11 6.98 -8.88 -1.46
CA GLY A 11 7.22 -9.64 -2.69
C GLY A 11 8.62 -9.41 -3.25
N PHE A 12 9.06 -8.16 -3.39
CA PHE A 12 10.42 -7.85 -3.81
C PHE A 12 11.48 -8.41 -2.87
N LEU A 13 11.27 -8.24 -1.56
CA LEU A 13 12.18 -8.75 -0.55
C LEU A 13 12.30 -10.27 -0.63
N ASN A 14 11.18 -10.98 -0.83
CA ASN A 14 11.17 -12.42 -0.98
C ASN A 14 11.90 -12.88 -2.25
N ALA A 15 11.65 -12.22 -3.38
CA ALA A 15 12.29 -12.55 -4.66
C ALA A 15 13.82 -12.33 -4.60
N ILE A 16 14.28 -11.18 -4.10
CA ILE A 16 15.71 -10.87 -3.97
C ILE A 16 16.41 -11.77 -2.94
N ALA A 17 15.68 -12.22 -1.90
CA ALA A 17 16.19 -13.20 -0.95
C ALA A 17 16.32 -14.63 -1.53
N GLY A 18 16.00 -14.84 -2.80
CA GLY A 18 16.05 -16.14 -3.47
C GLY A 18 14.85 -17.03 -3.20
N ASN A 19 13.69 -16.46 -2.93
CA ASN A 19 12.43 -17.17 -2.71
C ASN A 19 12.48 -18.18 -1.55
N PRO A 20 12.94 -17.81 -0.36
CA PRO A 20 12.93 -18.71 0.78
C PRO A 20 11.49 -19.13 1.11
N GLU A 21 11.33 -20.29 1.76
CA GLU A 21 9.99 -20.73 2.19
C GLU A 21 9.30 -19.67 3.05
N VAL A 22 10.04 -19.03 3.96
CA VAL A 22 9.60 -17.89 4.78
C VAL A 22 10.79 -16.97 5.04
N LEU A 23 10.59 -15.67 4.89
CA LEU A 23 11.60 -14.68 5.27
C LEU A 23 11.86 -14.69 6.78
N THR A 24 13.12 -14.55 7.17
CA THR A 24 13.61 -14.50 8.55
C THR A 24 14.44 -13.25 8.81
N GLU A 25 14.73 -12.96 10.06
CA GLU A 25 15.61 -11.86 10.48
C GLU A 25 16.99 -11.93 9.80
N LYS A 26 17.56 -13.14 9.65
CA LYS A 26 18.86 -13.34 8.98
C LYS A 26 18.88 -12.83 7.52
N HIS A 27 17.73 -12.91 6.83
CA HIS A 27 17.65 -12.36 5.48
C HIS A 27 17.76 -10.83 5.51
N LEU A 28 17.16 -10.16 6.50
CA LEU A 28 17.19 -8.72 6.66
C LEU A 28 18.58 -8.18 7.09
N GLU A 29 19.41 -9.04 7.69
CA GLU A 29 20.80 -8.70 8.07
C GLU A 29 21.79 -8.89 6.91
N ASN A 30 21.37 -9.49 5.79
CA ASN A 30 22.23 -9.75 4.64
C ASN A 30 22.52 -8.46 3.87
N THR A 31 23.79 -8.02 3.92
CA THR A 31 24.26 -6.78 3.28
C THR A 31 24.10 -6.78 1.76
N ASN A 32 24.25 -7.94 1.09
CA ASN A 32 24.05 -8.05 -0.35
C ASN A 32 22.59 -7.86 -0.71
N LEU A 33 21.67 -8.49 0.04
CA LEU A 33 20.23 -8.31 -0.13
C LEU A 33 19.83 -6.85 0.07
N ILE A 34 20.35 -6.19 1.10
CA ILE A 34 20.08 -4.76 1.35
C ILE A 34 20.58 -3.90 0.19
N LYS A 35 21.76 -4.22 -0.37
CA LYS A 35 22.30 -3.52 -1.53
C LYS A 35 21.40 -3.68 -2.75
N ASP A 36 21.00 -4.91 -3.06
CA ASP A 36 20.17 -5.21 -4.23
C ASP A 36 18.79 -4.56 -4.11
N LEU A 37 18.20 -4.56 -2.91
CA LEU A 37 16.97 -3.79 -2.62
C LEU A 37 17.19 -2.29 -2.81
N THR A 38 18.30 -1.75 -2.32
CA THR A 38 18.61 -0.33 -2.47
C THR A 38 18.71 0.05 -3.95
N ASP A 39 19.33 -0.79 -4.77
CA ASP A 39 19.45 -0.56 -6.20
C ASP A 39 18.09 -0.66 -6.90
N LEU A 40 17.23 -1.61 -6.53
CA LEU A 40 15.86 -1.69 -7.01
C LEU A 40 15.06 -0.42 -6.67
N PHE A 41 15.12 0.03 -5.42
CA PHE A 41 14.32 1.18 -4.95
C PHE A 41 14.83 2.53 -5.51
N LYS A 42 16.02 2.62 -6.08
CA LYS A 42 16.45 3.80 -6.87
C LYS A 42 15.55 4.04 -8.09
N GLY A 43 15.02 2.97 -8.69
CA GLY A 43 14.08 3.05 -9.81
C GLY A 43 12.64 3.43 -9.41
N VAL A 44 12.30 3.41 -8.12
CA VAL A 44 10.97 3.80 -7.65
C VAL A 44 10.85 5.32 -7.58
N GLU A 45 10.13 5.91 -8.52
CA GLU A 45 9.97 7.37 -8.59
C GLU A 45 9.02 7.91 -7.53
N ARG A 46 7.86 7.25 -7.35
CA ARG A 46 6.80 7.71 -6.45
C ARG A 46 6.16 6.55 -5.71
N VAL A 47 5.78 6.81 -4.48
CA VAL A 47 4.88 5.97 -3.68
C VAL A 47 3.77 6.84 -3.13
N SER A 48 2.60 6.26 -2.91
CA SER A 48 1.48 6.96 -2.30
C SER A 48 0.93 6.18 -1.10
N GLY A 49 0.45 6.91 -0.11
CA GLY A 49 -0.34 6.34 0.99
C GLY A 49 -1.81 6.12 0.63
N ASP A 50 -2.22 6.56 -0.55
CA ASP A 50 -3.58 6.42 -1.08
C ASP A 50 -3.52 5.87 -2.52
N GLU A 51 -4.32 4.84 -2.78
CA GLU A 51 -4.33 4.14 -4.07
C GLU A 51 -4.99 4.98 -5.17
N THR A 52 -6.01 5.76 -4.83
CA THR A 52 -6.69 6.63 -5.78
C THR A 52 -5.73 7.71 -6.27
N PHE A 53 -4.99 8.31 -5.35
CA PHE A 53 -3.98 9.32 -5.68
C PHE A 53 -2.84 8.73 -6.53
N LEU A 54 -2.36 7.51 -6.22
CA LEU A 54 -1.35 6.82 -7.02
C LEU A 54 -1.83 6.63 -8.46
N LYS A 55 -3.07 6.18 -8.63
CA LYS A 55 -3.70 5.99 -9.93
C LYS A 55 -3.81 7.31 -10.70
N GLU A 56 -4.25 8.38 -10.04
CA GLU A 56 -4.36 9.70 -10.66
C GLU A 56 -3.00 10.24 -11.09
N MET A 57 -1.97 10.10 -10.26
CA MET A 57 -0.60 10.46 -10.62
C MET A 57 -0.14 9.72 -11.87
N PHE A 58 -0.35 8.42 -11.92
CA PHE A 58 0.04 7.60 -13.06
C PHE A 58 -0.70 7.99 -14.34
N LEU A 59 -2.01 8.21 -14.27
CA LEU A 59 -2.84 8.55 -15.42
C LEU A 59 -2.61 9.97 -15.97
N ASN A 60 -2.06 10.87 -15.16
CA ASN A 60 -1.85 12.28 -15.52
C ASN A 60 -0.37 12.61 -15.79
N ASN A 61 0.53 11.64 -15.67
CA ASN A 61 1.94 11.86 -15.96
C ASN A 61 2.47 10.73 -16.86
N ASP A 62 2.78 11.08 -18.10
CA ASP A 62 3.24 10.16 -19.14
C ASP A 62 4.74 9.77 -18.95
N GLU A 63 5.42 10.28 -17.93
CA GLU A 63 6.81 9.92 -17.61
C GLU A 63 6.91 8.58 -16.84
N TYR A 64 5.80 8.09 -16.25
CA TYR A 64 5.80 6.83 -15.55
C TYR A 64 5.59 5.66 -16.51
N GLU A 65 6.58 4.78 -16.61
CA GLU A 65 6.55 3.60 -17.49
C GLU A 65 5.86 2.38 -16.87
N ALA A 66 5.79 2.33 -15.53
CA ALA A 66 5.22 1.19 -14.81
C ALA A 66 4.51 1.64 -13.52
N VAL A 67 3.51 0.86 -13.11
CA VAL A 67 2.83 1.04 -11.83
C VAL A 67 2.62 -0.32 -11.15
N ILE A 68 2.78 -0.35 -9.84
CA ILE A 68 2.53 -1.53 -9.01
C ILE A 68 1.26 -1.29 -8.21
N ALA A 69 0.27 -2.14 -8.43
CA ALA A 69 -1.02 -2.08 -7.77
C ALA A 69 -1.68 -3.46 -7.71
N ASP A 70 -2.83 -3.58 -7.07
CA ASP A 70 -3.61 -4.82 -7.17
C ASP A 70 -4.26 -4.98 -8.57
N GLU A 71 -4.59 -6.23 -8.93
CA GLU A 71 -5.14 -6.56 -10.25
C GLU A 71 -6.38 -5.73 -10.60
N ALA A 72 -7.30 -5.55 -9.65
CA ALA A 72 -8.54 -4.80 -9.90
C ALA A 72 -8.25 -3.31 -10.19
N SER A 73 -7.26 -2.74 -9.54
CA SER A 73 -6.81 -1.37 -9.79
C SER A 73 -6.13 -1.23 -11.15
N LEU A 74 -5.31 -2.20 -11.57
CA LEU A 74 -4.71 -2.23 -12.90
C LEU A 74 -5.78 -2.38 -14.01
N ILE A 75 -6.78 -3.25 -13.82
CA ILE A 75 -7.95 -3.38 -14.70
C ILE A 75 -8.69 -2.04 -14.83
N ASN A 76 -8.87 -1.33 -13.70
CA ASN A 76 -9.52 -0.01 -13.70
C ASN A 76 -8.68 1.03 -14.45
N ILE A 77 -7.35 1.05 -14.26
CA ILE A 77 -6.43 1.92 -14.99
C ILE A 77 -6.55 1.66 -16.50
N ASN A 78 -6.48 0.40 -16.94
CA ASN A 78 -6.62 0.04 -18.34
C ASN A 78 -7.96 0.45 -18.94
N THR A 79 -9.05 0.29 -18.19
CA THR A 79 -10.37 0.76 -18.60
C THR A 79 -10.37 2.28 -18.83
N MET A 80 -9.70 3.03 -17.96
CA MET A 80 -9.58 4.49 -18.10
C MET A 80 -8.67 4.90 -19.27
N LEU A 81 -7.54 4.20 -19.46
CA LEU A 81 -6.64 4.44 -20.60
C LEU A 81 -7.35 4.18 -21.92
N LYS A 82 -8.06 3.05 -22.05
CA LYS A 82 -8.87 2.72 -23.21
C LYS A 82 -9.92 3.79 -23.54
N ASN A 83 -10.63 4.29 -22.51
CA ASN A 83 -11.61 5.37 -22.69
C ASN A 83 -10.96 6.68 -23.15
N LYS A 84 -9.71 6.94 -22.77
CA LYS A 84 -8.90 8.07 -23.21
C LYS A 84 -8.18 7.83 -24.54
N LYS A 85 -8.36 6.65 -25.17
CA LYS A 85 -7.64 6.20 -26.37
C LYS A 85 -6.11 6.25 -26.22
N LYS A 86 -5.63 5.96 -25.02
CA LYS A 86 -4.21 5.76 -24.69
C LYS A 86 -3.90 4.26 -24.72
N GLU A 87 -2.61 3.92 -24.84
CA GLU A 87 -2.12 2.56 -24.77
C GLU A 87 -2.41 1.95 -23.40
N GLU A 88 -2.94 0.72 -23.40
CA GLU A 88 -3.27 -0.02 -22.19
C GLU A 88 -2.01 -0.72 -21.64
N LEU A 89 -1.98 -0.94 -20.33
CA LEU A 89 -0.88 -1.62 -19.64
C LEU A 89 -0.96 -3.13 -19.84
N TYR A 90 0.20 -3.78 -19.96
CA TYR A 90 0.31 -5.23 -19.85
C TYR A 90 0.59 -5.61 -18.39
N LEU A 91 -0.24 -6.49 -17.83
CA LEU A 91 -0.12 -6.94 -16.44
C LEU A 91 0.91 -8.06 -16.34
N ILE A 92 1.91 -7.87 -15.50
CA ILE A 92 2.95 -8.86 -15.21
C ILE A 92 2.71 -9.44 -13.82
N TYR A 93 2.51 -10.75 -13.75
CA TYR A 93 2.39 -11.47 -12.48
C TYR A 93 3.75 -12.06 -12.11
N PRO A 94 4.30 -11.70 -10.93
CA PRO A 94 5.58 -12.25 -10.48
C PRO A 94 5.55 -13.78 -10.43
N ILE A 95 6.58 -14.42 -11.01
CA ILE A 95 6.72 -15.88 -10.98
C ILE A 95 6.98 -16.39 -9.56
N ASP A 96 7.61 -15.53 -8.75
CA ASP A 96 7.97 -15.81 -7.36
C ASP A 96 6.77 -15.85 -6.42
N GLY A 97 5.66 -15.29 -6.85
CA GLY A 97 4.39 -15.32 -6.13
C GLY A 97 3.73 -13.95 -6.02
N VAL A 98 2.43 -14.00 -5.80
CA VAL A 98 1.58 -12.83 -5.60
C VAL A 98 0.98 -12.84 -4.20
N ALA A 99 0.69 -11.66 -3.68
CA ALA A 99 -0.11 -11.56 -2.45
C ALA A 99 -1.59 -11.68 -2.80
N ILE A 100 -2.28 -12.59 -2.13
CA ILE A 100 -3.75 -12.69 -2.20
C ILE A 100 -4.32 -12.02 -0.96
N ASN A 101 -5.11 -10.99 -1.15
CA ASN A 101 -5.78 -10.27 -0.07
C ASN A 101 -7.24 -10.72 0.03
N ASP A 102 -7.56 -11.39 1.12
CA ASP A 102 -8.93 -11.77 1.45
C ASP A 102 -9.61 -10.63 2.23
N SER A 103 -10.88 -10.39 1.90
CA SER A 103 -11.71 -9.47 2.66
C SER A 103 -12.53 -10.25 3.67
N ALA A 104 -12.00 -10.38 4.89
CA ALA A 104 -12.69 -11.07 5.98
C ALA A 104 -13.87 -10.23 6.50
N PHE A 105 -15.03 -10.88 6.65
CA PHE A 105 -16.23 -10.28 7.25
C PHE A 105 -16.62 -11.07 8.50
N GLY A 106 -16.31 -10.51 9.67
CA GLY A 106 -16.49 -11.15 10.97
C GLY A 106 -17.55 -10.46 11.83
N PHE A 107 -18.27 -11.24 12.65
CA PHE A 107 -19.18 -10.73 13.66
C PHE A 107 -18.48 -10.59 15.00
N ILE A 108 -18.54 -9.39 15.58
CA ILE A 108 -18.09 -9.15 16.95
C ILE A 108 -19.33 -9.14 17.86
N ASP A 109 -19.47 -10.18 18.67
CA ASP A 109 -20.56 -10.27 19.62
C ASP A 109 -20.31 -9.38 20.84
N ASN A 110 -20.86 -8.18 20.77
CA ASN A 110 -20.87 -7.22 21.88
C ASN A 110 -22.20 -7.18 22.62
N LYS A 111 -22.97 -8.28 22.61
CA LYS A 111 -24.31 -8.40 23.18
C LYS A 111 -25.36 -7.49 22.52
N SER A 112 -25.11 -6.99 21.29
CA SER A 112 -25.98 -6.07 20.54
C SER A 112 -27.01 -6.84 19.79
N ASN A 113 -27.63 -7.78 19.95
CA ASN A 113 -28.74 -8.46 19.25
C ASN A 113 -28.78 -8.33 17.70
N LYS A 114 -27.58 -8.08 17.07
CA LYS A 114 -27.46 -7.82 15.62
C LYS A 114 -27.01 -9.04 14.81
N LYS A 115 -26.89 -10.21 15.42
CA LYS A 115 -26.42 -11.43 14.76
C LYS A 115 -27.28 -11.79 13.54
N GLU A 116 -28.59 -11.63 13.62
CA GLU A 116 -29.49 -11.91 12.49
C GLU A 116 -29.24 -10.97 11.31
N THR A 117 -29.03 -9.68 11.56
CA THR A 117 -28.71 -8.69 10.53
C THR A 117 -27.34 -9.00 9.89
N PHE A 118 -26.36 -9.39 10.70
CA PHE A 118 -25.07 -9.85 10.21
C PHE A 118 -25.21 -11.04 9.26
N LEU A 119 -25.95 -12.07 9.65
CA LEU A 119 -26.17 -13.26 8.82
C LEU A 119 -26.88 -12.94 7.50
N LYS A 120 -27.88 -12.05 7.52
CA LYS A 120 -28.54 -11.57 6.29
C LYS A 120 -27.55 -10.90 5.35
N LEU A 121 -26.68 -10.03 5.89
CA LEU A 121 -25.64 -9.37 5.10
C LEU A 121 -24.58 -10.36 4.59
N GLN A 122 -24.13 -11.28 5.43
CA GLN A 122 -23.19 -12.33 5.03
C GLN A 122 -23.74 -13.17 3.87
N ASN A 123 -25.01 -13.62 3.97
CA ASN A 123 -25.66 -14.38 2.92
C ASN A 123 -25.78 -13.58 1.61
N TYR A 124 -26.06 -12.29 1.70
CA TYR A 124 -26.09 -11.41 0.53
C TYR A 124 -24.69 -11.29 -0.11
N LEU A 125 -23.66 -11.06 0.68
CA LEU A 125 -22.27 -10.96 0.20
C LEU A 125 -21.79 -12.25 -0.46
N LEU A 126 -22.24 -13.41 0.01
CA LEU A 126 -21.91 -14.72 -0.57
C LEU A 126 -22.83 -15.12 -1.75
N SER A 127 -23.86 -14.35 -2.03
CA SER A 127 -24.79 -14.67 -3.14
C SER A 127 -24.13 -14.53 -4.51
N ASP A 128 -24.57 -15.34 -5.49
CA ASP A 128 -24.09 -15.28 -6.88
C ASP A 128 -24.22 -13.88 -7.47
N LYS A 129 -25.29 -13.16 -7.10
CA LYS A 129 -25.54 -11.79 -7.52
C LYS A 129 -24.41 -10.85 -7.08
N PHE A 130 -24.03 -10.89 -5.81
CA PHE A 130 -22.97 -10.01 -5.30
C PHE A 130 -21.62 -10.45 -5.79
N GLN A 131 -21.35 -11.75 -5.82
CA GLN A 131 -20.10 -12.30 -6.38
C GLN A 131 -19.94 -11.93 -7.87
N GLY A 132 -21.03 -11.93 -8.64
CA GLY A 132 -21.05 -11.40 -10.01
C GLY A 132 -20.66 -9.92 -10.08
N THR A 133 -21.19 -9.10 -9.17
CA THR A 133 -20.84 -7.67 -9.08
C THR A 133 -19.35 -7.46 -8.79
N LEU A 134 -18.73 -8.28 -7.93
CA LEU A 134 -17.29 -8.22 -7.67
C LEU A 134 -16.47 -8.55 -8.92
N LYS A 135 -16.86 -9.58 -9.69
CA LYS A 135 -16.20 -9.93 -10.96
C LYS A 135 -16.28 -8.78 -11.97
N GLU A 136 -17.42 -8.12 -12.10
CA GLU A 136 -17.57 -6.95 -12.98
C GLU A 136 -16.71 -5.74 -12.54
N LYS A 137 -16.22 -5.76 -11.31
CA LYS A 137 -15.27 -4.79 -10.77
C LYS A 137 -13.80 -5.26 -10.82
N GLY A 138 -13.51 -6.34 -11.57
CA GLY A 138 -12.16 -6.87 -11.70
C GLY A 138 -11.64 -7.61 -10.47
N ARG A 139 -12.54 -8.02 -9.56
CA ARG A 139 -12.15 -8.78 -8.38
C ARG A 139 -12.33 -10.27 -8.59
N ARG A 140 -11.29 -11.06 -8.33
CA ARG A 140 -11.39 -12.51 -8.33
C ARG A 140 -12.16 -12.97 -7.11
N THR A 141 -13.17 -13.82 -7.31
CA THR A 141 -14.08 -14.24 -6.24
C THR A 141 -13.88 -15.71 -5.84
N TRP A 142 -12.82 -16.33 -6.34
CA TRP A 142 -12.56 -17.74 -6.13
C TRP A 142 -11.22 -18.00 -5.46
N TYR A 143 -11.15 -19.06 -4.65
CA TYR A 143 -9.93 -19.51 -4.02
C TYR A 143 -8.87 -19.86 -5.08
N GLY A 144 -7.64 -19.39 -4.88
CA GLY A 144 -6.56 -19.59 -5.86
C GLY A 144 -6.65 -18.68 -7.09
N GLY A 145 -7.65 -17.81 -7.17
CA GLY A 145 -7.76 -16.80 -8.23
C GLY A 145 -8.13 -17.35 -9.61
N THR A 146 -8.51 -18.65 -9.72
CA THR A 146 -8.98 -19.22 -11.00
C THR A 146 -10.49 -19.07 -11.13
N ASN A 147 -10.96 -18.76 -12.33
CA ASN A 147 -12.39 -18.68 -12.61
C ASN A 147 -12.66 -19.00 -14.09
N ASP A 148 -13.54 -19.98 -14.33
CA ASP A 148 -13.87 -20.45 -15.69
C ASP A 148 -14.89 -19.56 -16.42
N LYS A 149 -15.58 -18.69 -15.70
CA LYS A 149 -16.62 -17.82 -16.26
C LYS A 149 -16.41 -16.38 -15.80
N VAL A 150 -15.65 -15.65 -16.58
CA VAL A 150 -15.39 -14.21 -16.38
C VAL A 150 -15.79 -13.41 -17.61
N ASN A 151 -16.06 -12.15 -17.41
CA ASN A 151 -16.25 -11.20 -18.49
C ASN A 151 -14.87 -10.81 -19.06
N GLU A 152 -14.54 -11.26 -20.26
CA GLU A 152 -13.25 -10.96 -20.92
C GLU A 152 -13.06 -9.48 -21.26
N LYS A 153 -14.14 -8.67 -21.22
CA LYS A 153 -13.99 -7.21 -21.30
C LYS A 153 -13.42 -6.61 -20.03
N VAL A 154 -13.55 -7.30 -18.90
CA VAL A 154 -13.01 -6.92 -17.61
C VAL A 154 -11.67 -7.60 -17.37
N PHE A 155 -11.64 -8.93 -17.44
CA PHE A 155 -10.42 -9.73 -17.36
C PHE A 155 -9.89 -10.00 -18.77
N ASN A 156 -9.38 -8.94 -19.41
CA ASN A 156 -8.98 -9.00 -20.81
C ASN A 156 -7.67 -9.78 -20.99
N PRO A 157 -7.67 -10.88 -21.77
CA PRO A 157 -6.46 -11.65 -22.04
C PRO A 157 -5.35 -10.84 -22.75
N ASP A 158 -5.73 -9.88 -23.59
CA ASP A 158 -4.76 -9.00 -24.29
C ASP A 158 -3.93 -8.14 -23.29
N TRP A 159 -4.43 -7.95 -22.09
CA TRP A 159 -3.71 -7.29 -21.01
C TRP A 159 -2.79 -8.23 -20.21
N GLY A 160 -2.63 -9.49 -20.66
CA GLY A 160 -1.84 -10.50 -19.94
C GLY A 160 -2.57 -11.18 -18.79
N ILE A 161 -3.90 -11.00 -18.69
CA ILE A 161 -4.70 -11.60 -17.63
C ILE A 161 -5.14 -13.00 -18.01
N ASP A 162 -4.65 -14.01 -17.29
CA ASP A 162 -5.11 -15.41 -17.42
C ASP A 162 -5.81 -15.83 -16.11
N THR A 163 -7.14 -15.87 -16.15
CA THR A 163 -7.96 -16.30 -15.01
C THR A 163 -8.01 -17.80 -14.80
N LYS A 164 -7.43 -18.58 -15.69
CA LYS A 164 -7.31 -20.05 -15.57
C LYS A 164 -5.98 -20.47 -14.97
N LYS A 165 -4.97 -19.58 -15.04
CA LYS A 165 -3.65 -19.85 -14.50
C LYS A 165 -3.68 -19.78 -12.97
N TYR A 166 -3.16 -20.82 -12.33
CA TYR A 166 -2.91 -20.80 -10.89
C TYR A 166 -1.75 -19.85 -10.59
N LEU A 167 -1.96 -18.97 -9.64
CA LEU A 167 -0.93 -18.04 -9.17
C LEU A 167 -0.30 -18.57 -7.89
N ASN A 168 1.01 -18.63 -7.83
CA ASN A 168 1.73 -18.93 -6.60
C ASN A 168 1.45 -17.84 -5.56
N VAL A 169 1.26 -18.24 -4.31
CA VAL A 169 0.98 -17.30 -3.22
C VAL A 169 2.24 -17.10 -2.40
N THR A 170 2.65 -15.85 -2.23
CA THR A 170 3.76 -15.50 -1.35
C THR A 170 3.36 -15.74 0.12
N LYS A 171 4.19 -16.48 0.85
CA LYS A 171 4.01 -16.66 2.29
C LYS A 171 4.54 -15.43 3.04
N PHE A 172 3.70 -14.86 3.89
CA PHE A 172 4.11 -13.74 4.73
C PHE A 172 4.94 -14.22 5.93
N PRO A 173 5.99 -13.49 6.30
CA PRO A 173 6.80 -13.81 7.48
C PRO A 173 6.07 -13.45 8.78
N SER A 174 6.71 -13.72 9.92
CA SER A 174 6.19 -13.34 11.23
C SER A 174 6.00 -11.82 11.33
N LYS A 175 5.11 -11.39 12.25
CA LYS A 175 4.90 -9.95 12.54
C LYS A 175 6.20 -9.23 12.86
N LYS A 176 7.12 -9.88 13.58
CA LYS A 176 8.43 -9.31 13.93
C LYS A 176 9.22 -8.98 12.67
N VAL A 177 9.41 -9.96 11.78
CA VAL A 177 10.15 -9.80 10.52
C VAL A 177 9.50 -8.75 9.62
N MET A 178 8.16 -8.74 9.52
CA MET A 178 7.46 -7.70 8.77
C MET A 178 7.71 -6.30 9.33
N THR A 179 7.71 -6.17 10.66
CA THR A 179 7.99 -4.88 11.32
C THR A 179 9.41 -4.40 11.03
N GLU A 180 10.40 -5.28 11.14
CA GLU A 180 11.80 -4.98 10.86
C GLU A 180 12.03 -4.65 9.38
N ALA A 181 11.40 -5.40 8.47
CA ALA A 181 11.44 -5.10 7.04
C ALA A 181 10.84 -3.72 6.71
N ILE A 182 9.72 -3.35 7.32
CA ILE A 182 9.11 -2.03 7.13
C ILE A 182 10.03 -0.92 7.69
N ASN A 183 10.67 -1.15 8.83
CA ASN A 183 11.65 -0.19 9.37
C ASN A 183 12.83 -0.04 8.40
N LEU A 184 13.39 -1.13 7.89
CA LEU A 184 14.46 -1.11 6.88
C LEU A 184 14.06 -0.26 5.66
N TYR A 185 12.83 -0.44 5.16
CA TYR A 185 12.32 0.38 4.07
C TYR A 185 12.29 1.87 4.41
N ILE A 186 11.69 2.23 5.55
CA ILE A 186 11.53 3.63 5.97
C ILE A 186 12.89 4.32 6.19
N GLU A 187 13.84 3.61 6.79
CA GLU A 187 15.10 4.18 7.24
C GLU A 187 16.19 4.20 6.17
N SER A 188 16.16 3.23 5.24
CA SER A 188 17.30 2.98 4.35
C SER A 188 16.98 2.88 2.87
N LEU A 189 15.76 2.43 2.50
CA LEU A 189 15.48 2.09 1.10
C LEU A 189 14.68 3.18 0.36
N ARG A 190 13.72 3.82 1.04
CA ARG A 190 12.94 4.88 0.40
C ARG A 190 13.78 6.11 0.09
N LYS A 191 13.39 6.85 -0.94
CA LYS A 191 14.00 8.16 -1.24
C LYS A 191 13.85 9.10 -0.03
N PRO A 192 14.88 9.90 0.30
CA PRO A 192 14.78 10.92 1.34
C PRO A 192 13.67 11.92 1.04
N THR A 193 13.04 12.43 2.08
CA THR A 193 12.01 13.44 1.97
C THR A 193 12.46 14.78 2.58
N HIS A 194 11.91 15.86 2.07
CA HIS A 194 11.97 17.16 2.72
C HIS A 194 10.55 17.51 3.18
N THR A 195 10.32 17.43 4.49
CA THR A 195 9.02 17.74 5.11
C THR A 195 9.04 19.13 5.71
N VAL A 196 8.06 19.95 5.33
CA VAL A 196 7.91 21.30 5.87
C VAL A 196 6.66 21.34 6.76
N PHE A 197 6.85 21.56 8.05
CA PHE A 197 5.77 21.77 9.01
C PHE A 197 5.46 23.26 9.13
N CYS A 198 4.28 23.68 8.71
CA CYS A 198 3.78 25.02 8.93
C CYS A 198 2.90 25.00 10.18
N LEU A 199 3.39 25.55 11.29
CA LEU A 199 2.75 25.46 12.59
C LEU A 199 2.10 26.79 12.95
N ASP A 200 0.79 26.75 13.15
CA ASP A 200 0.01 27.92 13.55
C ASP A 200 0.18 28.22 15.05
N TYR A 201 0.75 29.37 15.33
CA TYR A 201 0.92 29.94 16.69
C TYR A 201 0.12 31.24 16.86
N SER A 202 -0.98 31.38 16.11
CA SER A 202 -1.88 32.52 16.24
C SER A 202 -2.62 32.50 17.58
N GLY A 203 -3.20 33.64 17.95
CA GLY A 203 -3.88 33.80 19.24
C GLY A 203 -5.06 32.86 19.45
N SER A 204 -5.70 32.37 18.37
CA SER A 204 -6.78 31.37 18.41
C SER A 204 -6.29 29.99 18.90
N MET A 205 -5.00 29.72 18.78
CA MET A 205 -4.38 28.48 19.25
C MET A 205 -4.08 28.48 20.74
N ASN A 206 -4.24 29.59 21.44
CA ASN A 206 -3.94 29.70 22.89
C ASN A 206 -4.71 28.65 23.70
N GLY A 207 -4.05 28.10 24.73
CA GLY A 207 -4.62 27.08 25.62
C GLY A 207 -4.46 25.67 25.10
N THR A 208 -5.53 24.98 24.76
CA THR A 208 -5.52 23.57 24.36
C THR A 208 -4.83 23.36 23.02
N GLY A 209 -5.08 24.24 22.05
CA GLY A 209 -4.52 24.10 20.70
C GLY A 209 -2.98 24.04 20.68
N ILE A 210 -2.32 24.98 21.34
CA ILE A 210 -0.85 25.00 21.46
C ILE A 210 -0.32 23.76 22.20
N LYS A 211 -1.02 23.30 23.24
CA LYS A 211 -0.60 22.12 24.00
C LYS A 211 -0.67 20.85 23.12
N GLU A 212 -1.76 20.67 22.39
CA GLU A 212 -1.95 19.54 21.49
C GLU A 212 -0.94 19.57 20.33
N LEU A 213 -0.76 20.73 19.69
CA LEU A 213 0.24 20.90 18.64
C LEU A 213 1.66 20.56 19.14
N THR A 214 2.03 21.06 20.31
CA THR A 214 3.35 20.78 20.90
C THR A 214 3.51 19.29 21.22
N SER A 215 2.46 18.63 21.73
CA SER A 215 2.48 17.21 22.03
C SER A 215 2.59 16.37 20.74
N ALA A 216 1.86 16.74 19.70
CA ALA A 216 1.93 16.07 18.40
C ALA A 216 3.33 16.22 17.78
N MET A 217 3.93 17.40 17.83
CA MET A 217 5.27 17.62 17.31
C MET A 217 6.34 16.87 18.10
N LYS A 218 6.23 16.80 19.43
CA LYS A 218 7.12 15.97 20.26
C LYS A 218 7.01 14.50 19.86
N TYR A 219 5.80 13.99 19.69
CA TYR A 219 5.56 12.61 19.29
C TYR A 219 6.18 12.30 17.92
N ILE A 220 5.95 13.15 16.91
CA ILE A 220 6.43 12.95 15.53
C ILE A 220 7.96 13.07 15.45
N LEU A 221 8.57 13.96 16.25
CA LEU A 221 10.02 14.20 16.21
C LEU A 221 10.80 13.26 17.13
N ASP A 222 10.16 12.59 18.08
CA ASP A 222 10.79 11.52 18.86
C ASP A 222 10.82 10.24 18.06
N TYR A 223 12.01 9.71 17.81
CA TYR A 223 12.18 8.50 17.01
C TYR A 223 11.46 7.27 17.61
N ASN A 224 11.56 7.09 18.93
CA ASN A 224 10.98 5.91 19.59
C ASN A 224 9.45 5.96 19.52
N GLU A 225 8.86 7.09 19.85
CA GLU A 225 7.41 7.29 19.79
C GLU A 225 6.89 7.18 18.35
N ALA A 226 7.49 7.90 17.41
CA ALA A 226 7.08 7.90 16.01
C ALA A 226 7.23 6.52 15.35
N SER A 227 8.22 5.72 15.75
CA SER A 227 8.46 4.38 15.19
C SER A 227 7.35 3.38 15.50
N ILE A 228 6.59 3.60 16.57
CA ILE A 228 5.43 2.77 16.93
C ILE A 228 4.41 2.79 15.80
N ASP A 229 4.11 3.99 15.29
CA ASP A 229 3.13 4.20 14.20
C ASP A 229 3.79 4.31 12.82
N LYS A 230 5.09 3.99 12.70
CA LYS A 230 5.83 4.06 11.44
C LYS A 230 5.86 5.47 10.82
N LEU A 231 5.97 6.47 11.68
CA LEU A 231 6.03 7.89 11.33
C LEU A 231 7.46 8.45 11.43
N GLN A 232 8.42 7.65 11.86
CA GLN A 232 9.81 8.07 12.05
C GLN A 232 10.43 8.59 10.74
N PHE A 233 11.26 9.61 10.90
CA PHE A 233 12.13 10.10 9.82
C PHE A 233 13.38 9.23 9.69
N SER A 234 13.91 9.14 8.47
CA SER A 234 15.23 8.58 8.25
C SER A 234 16.31 9.64 8.54
N LYS A 235 17.54 9.18 8.75
CA LYS A 235 18.70 10.07 8.92
C LYS A 235 18.99 10.98 7.72
N ASN A 236 18.46 10.65 6.55
CA ASN A 236 18.65 11.38 5.30
C ASN A 236 17.48 12.33 5.00
N ASP A 237 16.41 12.29 5.79
CA ASP A 237 15.28 13.22 5.63
C ASP A 237 15.65 14.62 6.11
N LYS A 238 15.07 15.62 5.46
CA LYS A 238 15.17 17.01 5.84
C LYS A 238 13.85 17.49 6.41
N ILE A 239 13.91 18.15 7.56
CA ILE A 239 12.75 18.74 8.22
C ILE A 239 12.95 20.23 8.25
N THR A 240 11.91 20.99 7.93
CA THR A 240 11.85 22.43 8.13
C THR A 240 10.59 22.73 8.92
N ILE A 241 10.72 23.54 9.96
CA ILE A 241 9.61 23.98 10.79
C ILE A 241 9.42 25.49 10.61
N ILE A 242 8.25 25.89 10.16
CA ILE A 242 7.86 27.30 9.99
C ILE A 242 6.82 27.61 11.05
N LEU A 243 7.18 28.50 11.98
CA LEU A 243 6.22 29.02 12.95
C LEU A 243 5.60 30.29 12.41
N PHE A 244 4.28 30.34 12.37
CA PHE A 244 3.57 31.52 11.90
C PHE A 244 2.40 31.92 12.81
N SER A 245 2.03 33.21 12.75
CA SER A 245 0.81 33.76 13.28
C SER A 245 0.20 34.70 12.24
N SER A 246 0.16 36.04 12.50
CA SER A 246 -0.13 37.03 11.46
C SER A 246 1.04 37.24 10.46
N LYS A 247 2.21 36.72 10.79
CA LYS A 247 3.44 36.71 10.00
C LYS A 247 4.26 35.47 10.33
N ILE A 248 5.31 35.22 9.53
CA ILE A 248 6.29 34.18 9.85
C ILE A 248 7.09 34.65 11.08
N ASN A 249 7.09 33.84 12.14
CA ASN A 249 7.77 34.13 13.42
C ASN A 249 9.13 33.44 13.51
N GLY A 250 9.35 32.34 12.75
CA GLY A 250 10.63 31.64 12.69
C GLY A 250 10.63 30.54 11.66
N ILE A 251 11.83 30.21 11.16
CA ILE A 251 12.10 29.09 10.25
C ILE A 251 13.30 28.32 10.84
N TYR A 252 13.16 27.01 11.05
CA TYR A 252 14.15 26.14 11.68
C TYR A 252 14.43 24.92 10.82
#